data_59cbdab95202c178b624da514c943814
#
_entry.id   59cbdab95202c178b624da514c943814
#
_cell.length_a   1.000
_cell.length_b   1.000
_cell.length_c   1.000
_cell.angle_alpha   90.00
_cell.angle_beta   90.00
_cell.angle_gamma   90.00
#
_symmetry.space_group_name_H-M   'P 1'
#
loop_
_entity.id
_entity.type
_entity.pdbx_description
1 polymer ?
#
loop_
_entity_poly.entity_id
_entity_poly.type
_entity_poly.pdbx_seq_one_letter_code
_entity_poly.pdbx_strand_id
1 'polypeptide(L)'
;MHMRTNRRAAGVTQEGGATGNRTSRRAHRARSRKAALAAFALAGVLAAGCAGDSEKAAVELDPSNPTTITVWDYYNGAQQASFDSLVSEFNSTVGKEEGIYVKSKTQGSVPELEKAISNSSASEVGAEEMPNVFSSYADTAYNVQQQGKLVDLTNYFTPDELSNYVPDYLDEGRFDNDDSLYLLPVAKSTEVTMLDETDWEPFAQATCATIDDLATQEGIAATAKRYYEYTDALTPDVPDDGKAFYGRDALSNYFIIGMRQMGVDLLAPDANGKAQVNADKEKVRRLWDNYYIPYVSGYFNAVGKFRSDDVKTGDIICYTGSTASAAYFPDQVVDDNGTHEIGYRIIMPPTFEGGNAVAPQQGASMAVAKSDEQHEYASCEFLKWFTEKQNNLHFAATSSYLPVRTDANSIDELDSAIRDENLSVSPKTRDCIAMAMGSFDDVELYALKSFDNAYAARKVLDRSLDDKATADKAAVQAAMAAGQSRAEALEPYVGDAAFEQWYATFCQQLQAAAEGTE
;
A
#
# COMPACT_ATOMS: atom_id res chain seq x y z
N MET A 1 7.08 -46.48 40.55
CA MET A 1 5.99 -47.02 41.40
C MET A 1 4.72 -46.93 40.59
N HIS A 2 4.40 -48.04 40.07
CA HIS A 2 3.11 -48.70 39.86
C HIS A 2 2.04 -47.87 39.09
N MET A 3 1.79 -48.24 37.86
CA MET A 3 0.98 -49.39 37.32
C MET A 3 -0.51 -49.08 37.32
N ARG A 4 -1.00 -49.14 36.12
CA ARG A 4 -1.80 -50.18 35.38
C ARG A 4 -3.27 -49.77 35.26
N THR A 5 -3.77 -49.81 34.15
CA THR A 5 -4.34 -50.77 33.16
C THR A 5 -5.89 -50.76 33.24
N ASN A 6 -6.54 -50.75 32.22
CA ASN A 6 -7.03 -51.71 31.27
C ASN A 6 -8.55 -51.54 30.95
N ARG A 7 -8.86 -51.52 29.67
CA ARG A 7 -9.61 -52.54 28.90
C ARG A 7 -11.11 -52.70 29.20
N ARG A 8 -11.92 -52.71 28.24
CA ARG A 8 -12.45 -53.60 27.18
C ARG A 8 -13.92 -53.26 27.00
N ALA A 9 -14.52 -53.29 25.92
CA ALA A 9 -14.69 -54.07 24.70
C ALA A 9 -16.18 -54.45 24.52
N ALA A 10 -16.60 -54.38 23.29
CA ALA A 10 -17.36 -55.36 22.51
C ALA A 10 -18.88 -55.42 22.56
N GLY A 11 -19.44 -55.57 21.40
CA GLY A 11 -20.50 -56.45 20.98
C GLY A 11 -21.45 -55.79 19.99
N VAL A 12 -21.39 -55.96 18.70
CA VAL A 12 -21.75 -57.07 17.81
C VAL A 12 -23.21 -57.43 17.89
N THR A 13 -23.92 -57.30 16.79
CA THR A 13 -24.61 -58.27 15.89
C THR A 13 -25.53 -57.48 14.95
N GLN A 14 -25.44 -57.57 13.66
CA GLN A 14 -25.92 -58.56 12.69
C GLN A 14 -27.46 -58.62 12.70
N GLU A 15 -28.22 -58.64 11.62
CA GLU A 15 -28.24 -59.24 10.26
C GLU A 15 -29.38 -58.52 9.51
N GLY A 16 -29.57 -58.50 8.31
CA GLY A 16 -29.47 -59.36 7.14
C GLY A 16 -30.38 -58.74 6.10
N GLY A 17 -30.21 -58.85 4.93
CA GLY A 17 -30.19 -59.80 3.87
C GLY A 17 -30.97 -59.21 2.72
N ALA A 18 -30.44 -59.21 1.64
CA ALA A 18 -30.34 -60.05 0.44
C ALA A 18 -31.25 -59.62 -0.70
N THR A 19 -30.72 -59.56 -1.76
CA THR A 19 -30.67 -60.16 -3.12
C THR A 19 -31.35 -59.30 -4.18
N GLY A 20 -30.90 -59.14 -5.34
CA GLY A 20 -30.11 -59.78 -6.32
C GLY A 20 -30.25 -59.01 -7.64
N ASN A 21 -29.34 -58.88 -8.36
CA ASN A 21 -28.67 -59.58 -9.41
C ASN A 21 -28.95 -59.10 -10.86
N ARG A 22 -27.86 -58.82 -11.54
CA ARG A 22 -27.53 -59.08 -12.97
C ARG A 22 -28.29 -58.31 -14.05
N THR A 23 -27.72 -57.88 -15.10
CA THR A 23 -26.51 -58.06 -15.94
C THR A 23 -26.61 -57.09 -17.09
N SER A 24 -25.61 -56.48 -17.48
CA SER A 24 -24.61 -56.66 -18.52
C SER A 24 -24.84 -55.92 -19.84
N ARG A 25 -23.75 -55.34 -20.24
CA ARG A 25 -23.14 -55.21 -21.57
C ARG A 25 -23.56 -54.12 -22.53
N ARG A 26 -22.53 -53.32 -22.76
CA ARG A 26 -21.80 -53.07 -24.03
C ARG A 26 -22.61 -52.39 -25.14
N ALA A 27 -22.17 -51.26 -25.49
CA ALA A 27 -21.15 -50.90 -26.49
C ALA A 27 -21.69 -50.27 -27.79
N HIS A 28 -21.06 -49.21 -28.15
CA HIS A 28 -20.63 -48.79 -29.47
C HIS A 28 -21.53 -47.97 -30.41
N ARG A 29 -20.83 -46.91 -30.86
CA ARG A 29 -20.83 -46.29 -32.21
C ARG A 29 -21.98 -45.33 -32.52
N ALA A 30 -21.65 -44.06 -32.62
CA ALA A 30 -20.96 -43.33 -33.70
C ALA A 30 -21.85 -42.98 -34.90
N ARG A 31 -21.71 -41.71 -35.28
CA ARG A 31 -22.02 -41.10 -36.59
C ARG A 31 -23.49 -40.81 -36.87
N SER A 32 -23.86 -39.68 -37.25
CA SER A 32 -23.45 -38.61 -38.13
C SER A 32 -24.66 -37.94 -38.76
N ARG A 33 -24.55 -36.67 -38.96
CA ARG A 33 -25.01 -35.92 -40.13
C ARG A 33 -26.46 -35.43 -40.26
N LYS A 34 -26.48 -34.09 -40.32
CA LYS A 34 -27.09 -33.25 -41.36
C LYS A 34 -28.57 -32.88 -41.21
N ALA A 35 -28.75 -31.63 -40.92
CA ALA A 35 -29.36 -30.61 -41.78
C ALA A 35 -30.79 -30.85 -42.26
N ALA A 36 -31.66 -29.95 -41.92
CA ALA A 36 -32.51 -29.27 -42.92
C ALA A 36 -33.25 -28.08 -42.29
N LEU A 37 -33.16 -27.03 -43.04
CA LEU A 37 -33.95 -25.80 -43.01
C LEU A 37 -35.45 -26.07 -43.05
N ALA A 38 -36.26 -25.19 -42.44
CA ALA A 38 -37.24 -24.41 -43.17
C ALA A 38 -37.98 -23.46 -42.26
N ALA A 39 -38.02 -22.26 -42.70
CA ALA A 39 -38.79 -21.10 -42.31
C ALA A 39 -40.31 -21.33 -42.28
N PHE A 40 -41.03 -20.60 -41.46
CA PHE A 40 -42.13 -19.76 -41.88
C PHE A 40 -42.58 -18.75 -40.82
N ALA A 41 -42.82 -17.54 -41.28
CA ALA A 41 -43.19 -16.34 -40.60
C ALA A 41 -44.70 -16.31 -40.20
N LEU A 42 -45.08 -15.55 -39.25
CA LEU A 42 -45.95 -14.36 -39.31
C LEU A 42 -46.63 -14.03 -37.99
N ALA A 43 -46.29 -12.85 -37.51
CA ALA A 43 -47.16 -11.77 -36.97
C ALA A 43 -48.13 -12.10 -35.83
N GLY A 44 -47.94 -11.36 -34.78
CA GLY A 44 -48.91 -11.11 -33.72
C GLY A 44 -48.41 -9.99 -32.79
N VAL A 45 -48.69 -8.74 -33.17
CA VAL A 45 -48.48 -7.56 -32.32
C VAL A 45 -49.40 -7.63 -31.10
N LEU A 46 -48.84 -7.55 -29.91
CA LEU A 46 -49.53 -6.97 -28.76
C LEU A 46 -48.47 -6.29 -27.87
N ALA A 47 -48.58 -4.98 -27.85
CA ALA A 47 -47.84 -4.11 -26.95
C ALA A 47 -48.24 -4.36 -25.49
N ALA A 48 -47.29 -4.69 -24.67
CA ALA A 48 -47.35 -4.48 -23.25
C ALA A 48 -45.97 -3.97 -22.82
N GLY A 49 -45.93 -2.72 -22.35
CA GLY A 49 -44.71 -2.06 -21.93
C GLY A 49 -44.06 -2.78 -20.78
N CYS A 50 -42.80 -3.13 -20.97
CA CYS A 50 -41.85 -3.31 -19.90
C CYS A 50 -40.82 -2.19 -20.06
N ALA A 51 -40.54 -1.53 -18.95
CA ALA A 51 -39.42 -0.61 -18.85
C ALA A 51 -38.17 -1.40 -19.28
N GLY A 52 -37.57 -1.02 -20.38
CA GLY A 52 -36.35 -1.65 -20.84
C GLY A 52 -35.19 -1.09 -20.05
N ASP A 53 -34.51 -1.96 -19.35
CA ASP A 53 -33.08 -1.81 -19.19
C ASP A 53 -32.51 -1.74 -20.61
N SER A 54 -31.99 -0.58 -20.98
CA SER A 54 -31.23 -0.46 -22.22
C SER A 54 -29.91 -1.19 -21.98
N GLU A 55 -29.82 -2.46 -22.40
CA GLU A 55 -28.52 -3.08 -22.64
C GLU A 55 -27.71 -2.09 -23.49
N LYS A 56 -26.66 -1.52 -22.92
CA LYS A 56 -25.65 -0.80 -23.71
C LYS A 56 -25.19 -1.75 -24.81
N ALA A 57 -25.20 -1.29 -26.06
CA ALA A 57 -24.65 -2.06 -27.16
C ALA A 57 -23.19 -2.43 -26.79
N ALA A 58 -22.84 -3.72 -26.93
CA ALA A 58 -21.49 -4.16 -26.68
C ALA A 58 -20.53 -3.37 -27.58
N VAL A 59 -19.50 -2.78 -26.99
CA VAL A 59 -18.45 -2.08 -27.74
C VAL A 59 -17.67 -3.14 -28.52
N GLU A 60 -17.67 -3.05 -29.85
CA GLU A 60 -16.89 -3.93 -30.71
C GLU A 60 -15.53 -3.27 -31.02
N LEU A 61 -14.44 -3.94 -30.66
CA LEU A 61 -13.08 -3.57 -31.03
C LEU A 61 -12.60 -4.45 -32.21
N ASP A 62 -11.66 -3.95 -32.98
CA ASP A 62 -11.14 -4.63 -34.18
C ASP A 62 -9.72 -5.17 -33.94
N PRO A 63 -9.54 -6.51 -33.80
CA PRO A 63 -8.22 -7.11 -33.64
C PRO A 63 -7.25 -6.82 -34.79
N SER A 64 -7.76 -6.49 -35.98
CA SER A 64 -6.92 -6.12 -37.13
C SER A 64 -6.46 -4.66 -37.10
N ASN A 65 -7.10 -3.82 -36.29
CA ASN A 65 -6.78 -2.41 -36.05
C ASN A 65 -6.98 -2.07 -34.56
N PRO A 66 -6.11 -2.52 -33.67
CA PRO A 66 -6.32 -2.47 -32.23
C PRO A 66 -6.41 -1.03 -31.70
N THR A 67 -7.35 -0.83 -30.77
CA THR A 67 -7.45 0.40 -29.98
C THR A 67 -6.24 0.52 -29.07
N THR A 68 -5.47 1.59 -29.23
CA THR A 68 -4.27 1.82 -28.42
C THR A 68 -4.60 2.68 -27.23
N ILE A 69 -4.41 2.17 -26.02
CA ILE A 69 -4.53 2.90 -24.77
C ILE A 69 -3.16 3.22 -24.19
N THR A 70 -3.04 4.38 -23.54
CA THR A 70 -1.82 4.80 -22.83
C THR A 70 -2.02 4.68 -21.33
N VAL A 71 -1.04 4.11 -20.64
CA VAL A 71 -1.05 3.93 -19.18
C VAL A 71 0.14 4.65 -18.58
N TRP A 72 -0.12 5.57 -17.63
CA TRP A 72 0.96 6.22 -16.86
C TRP A 72 1.03 5.63 -15.46
N ASP A 73 2.25 5.30 -15.04
CA ASP A 73 2.56 4.77 -13.73
C ASP A 73 3.76 5.49 -13.09
N TYR A 74 4.09 5.14 -11.84
CA TYR A 74 5.25 5.63 -11.10
C TYR A 74 6.22 4.50 -10.73
N TYR A 75 5.99 3.31 -11.26
CA TYR A 75 6.79 2.14 -10.90
C TYR A 75 8.25 2.31 -11.32
N ASN A 76 9.13 1.66 -10.58
CA ASN A 76 10.57 1.62 -10.88
C ASN A 76 11.16 0.27 -10.47
N GLY A 77 12.40 -0.02 -10.92
CA GLY A 77 13.10 -1.25 -10.57
C GLY A 77 12.30 -2.52 -10.83
N ALA A 78 12.13 -3.36 -9.82
CA ALA A 78 11.41 -4.63 -9.93
C ALA A 78 9.90 -4.44 -10.22
N GLN A 79 9.29 -3.40 -9.66
CA GLN A 79 7.88 -3.08 -9.90
C GLN A 79 7.63 -2.74 -11.38
N GLN A 80 8.49 -1.90 -11.97
CA GLN A 80 8.41 -1.57 -13.39
C GLN A 80 8.60 -2.79 -14.26
N ALA A 81 9.62 -3.61 -13.97
CA ALA A 81 9.88 -4.82 -14.75
C ALA A 81 8.70 -5.80 -14.71
N SER A 82 8.05 -5.95 -13.55
CA SER A 82 6.86 -6.79 -13.38
C SER A 82 5.67 -6.23 -14.17
N PHE A 83 5.41 -4.93 -14.06
CA PHE A 83 4.33 -4.25 -14.78
C PHE A 83 4.51 -4.38 -16.30
N ASP A 84 5.70 -4.08 -16.82
CA ASP A 84 6.02 -4.17 -18.24
C ASP A 84 5.91 -5.60 -18.77
N SER A 85 6.24 -6.62 -17.96
CA SER A 85 6.05 -8.03 -18.30
C SER A 85 4.58 -8.35 -18.49
N LEU A 86 3.71 -7.96 -17.56
CA LEU A 86 2.26 -8.18 -17.66
C LEU A 86 1.64 -7.39 -18.82
N VAL A 87 2.05 -6.15 -19.06
CA VAL A 87 1.63 -5.38 -20.25
C VAL A 87 2.04 -6.11 -21.55
N SER A 88 3.24 -6.65 -21.61
CA SER A 88 3.71 -7.42 -22.76
C SER A 88 2.91 -8.71 -22.96
N GLU A 89 2.57 -9.39 -21.87
CA GLU A 89 1.72 -10.58 -21.90
C GLU A 89 0.31 -10.26 -22.40
N PHE A 90 -0.33 -9.23 -21.83
CA PHE A 90 -1.63 -8.75 -22.30
C PHE A 90 -1.61 -8.46 -23.80
N ASN A 91 -0.66 -7.66 -24.26
CA ASN A 91 -0.52 -7.26 -25.66
C ASN A 91 -0.29 -8.45 -26.62
N SER A 92 0.29 -9.53 -26.15
CA SER A 92 0.57 -10.74 -26.98
C SER A 92 -0.54 -11.80 -26.92
N THR A 93 -1.43 -11.71 -25.94
CA THR A 93 -2.51 -12.67 -25.67
C THR A 93 -3.89 -12.02 -25.81
N VAL A 94 -4.54 -11.74 -24.69
CA VAL A 94 -5.92 -11.22 -24.62
C VAL A 94 -6.07 -9.91 -25.39
N GLY A 95 -5.17 -8.96 -25.20
CA GLY A 95 -5.25 -7.67 -25.91
C GLY A 95 -5.19 -7.83 -27.43
N LYS A 96 -4.37 -8.78 -27.92
CA LYS A 96 -4.32 -9.09 -29.35
C LYS A 96 -5.61 -9.74 -29.86
N GLU A 97 -6.22 -10.61 -29.07
CA GLU A 97 -7.47 -11.30 -29.43
C GLU A 97 -8.66 -10.34 -29.41
N GLU A 98 -8.67 -9.40 -28.48
CA GLU A 98 -9.75 -8.42 -28.31
C GLU A 98 -9.57 -7.12 -29.08
N GLY A 99 -8.42 -6.90 -29.70
CA GLY A 99 -8.14 -5.66 -30.44
C GLY A 99 -7.77 -4.49 -29.52
N ILE A 100 -7.02 -4.75 -28.46
CA ILE A 100 -6.50 -3.76 -27.50
C ILE A 100 -4.99 -3.79 -27.52
N TYR A 101 -4.36 -2.62 -27.50
CA TYR A 101 -2.91 -2.49 -27.36
C TYR A 101 -2.55 -1.47 -26.30
N VAL A 102 -1.83 -1.89 -25.25
CA VAL A 102 -1.42 -1.06 -24.11
C VAL A 102 -0.01 -0.52 -24.33
N LYS A 103 0.15 0.80 -24.15
CA LYS A 103 1.45 1.48 -24.06
C LYS A 103 1.64 2.02 -22.66
N SER A 104 2.52 1.41 -21.89
CA SER A 104 2.92 1.91 -20.57
C SER A 104 3.97 3.00 -20.68
N LYS A 105 3.95 3.95 -19.75
CA LYS A 105 4.97 4.98 -19.56
C LYS A 105 5.08 5.30 -18.07
N THR A 106 6.26 5.02 -17.49
CA THR A 106 6.52 5.49 -16.13
C THR A 106 6.86 6.97 -16.11
N GLN A 107 6.39 7.65 -15.08
CA GLN A 107 6.71 9.05 -14.78
C GLN A 107 7.83 9.16 -13.72
N GLY A 108 8.37 8.01 -13.26
CA GLY A 108 9.54 7.90 -12.40
C GLY A 108 9.26 7.93 -10.91
N SER A 109 8.34 8.74 -10.44
CA SER A 109 7.96 8.82 -9.02
C SER A 109 6.53 9.30 -8.83
N VAL A 110 5.97 9.07 -7.65
CA VAL A 110 4.62 9.56 -7.30
C VAL A 110 4.50 11.08 -7.50
N PRO A 111 5.38 11.95 -6.96
CA PRO A 111 5.25 13.40 -7.15
C PRO A 111 5.37 13.85 -8.62
N GLU A 112 6.17 13.14 -9.43
CA GLU A 112 6.32 13.44 -10.86
C GLU A 112 5.07 13.05 -11.64
N LEU A 113 4.48 11.88 -11.34
CA LEU A 113 3.23 11.43 -11.92
C LEU A 113 2.07 12.38 -11.55
N GLU A 114 1.90 12.72 -10.27
CA GLU A 114 0.87 13.63 -9.80
C GLU A 114 0.95 15.00 -10.48
N LYS A 115 2.18 15.52 -10.62
CA LYS A 115 2.43 16.77 -11.34
C LYS A 115 2.06 16.65 -12.82
N ALA A 116 2.44 15.55 -13.48
CA ALA A 116 2.13 15.31 -14.89
C ALA A 116 0.61 15.23 -15.10
N ILE A 117 -0.12 14.51 -14.25
CA ILE A 117 -1.58 14.40 -14.27
C ILE A 117 -2.25 15.76 -14.03
N SER A 118 -1.79 16.51 -13.03
CA SER A 118 -2.31 17.84 -12.73
C SER A 118 -2.16 18.78 -13.93
N ASN A 119 -0.97 18.85 -14.53
CA ASN A 119 -0.70 19.70 -15.70
C ASN A 119 -1.54 19.28 -16.91
N SER A 120 -1.63 17.96 -17.19
CA SER A 120 -2.42 17.44 -18.31
C SER A 120 -3.91 17.67 -18.11
N SER A 121 -4.42 17.44 -16.90
CA SER A 121 -5.83 17.67 -16.58
C SER A 121 -6.20 19.15 -16.65
N ALA A 122 -5.30 20.06 -16.27
CA ALA A 122 -5.49 21.50 -16.40
C ALA A 122 -5.28 22.01 -17.86
N SER A 123 -4.82 21.15 -18.78
CA SER A 123 -4.46 21.52 -20.16
C SER A 123 -3.41 22.64 -20.20
N GLU A 124 -2.40 22.56 -19.33
CA GLU A 124 -1.33 23.55 -19.25
C GLU A 124 -0.49 23.57 -20.53
N VAL A 125 0.04 24.74 -20.88
CA VAL A 125 0.87 24.89 -22.07
C VAL A 125 2.15 24.05 -21.97
N GLY A 126 2.29 23.09 -22.89
CA GLY A 126 3.42 22.17 -22.92
C GLY A 126 3.23 20.89 -22.09
N ALA A 127 2.10 20.72 -21.45
CA ALA A 127 1.74 19.46 -20.83
C ALA A 127 1.50 18.37 -21.88
N GLU A 128 1.80 17.13 -21.53
CA GLU A 128 1.47 15.97 -22.37
C GLU A 128 -0.06 15.76 -22.37
N GLU A 129 -0.54 15.07 -23.39
CA GLU A 129 -1.95 14.66 -23.46
C GLU A 129 -2.27 13.71 -22.30
N MET A 130 -3.49 13.84 -21.77
CA MET A 130 -3.96 12.99 -20.67
C MET A 130 -3.93 11.50 -21.09
N PRO A 131 -3.33 10.60 -20.33
CA PRO A 131 -3.35 9.17 -20.63
C PRO A 131 -4.76 8.61 -20.49
N ASN A 132 -5.03 7.45 -21.10
CA ASN A 132 -6.30 6.76 -20.93
C ASN A 132 -6.45 6.17 -19.53
N VAL A 133 -5.35 5.65 -18.98
CA VAL A 133 -5.27 5.07 -17.63
C VAL A 133 -4.08 5.68 -16.89
N PHE A 134 -4.21 5.93 -15.61
CA PHE A 134 -3.08 6.39 -14.80
C PHE A 134 -3.20 5.93 -13.35
N SER A 135 -2.05 5.62 -12.76
CA SER A 135 -1.95 5.38 -11.32
C SER A 135 -2.21 6.68 -10.56
N SER A 136 -2.99 6.64 -9.50
CA SER A 136 -3.28 7.83 -8.70
C SER A 136 -3.62 7.47 -7.27
N TYR A 137 -3.23 8.35 -6.35
CA TYR A 137 -3.83 8.41 -5.03
C TYR A 137 -5.17 9.14 -5.09
N ALA A 138 -5.98 8.92 -4.07
CA ALA A 138 -7.36 9.42 -4.04
C ALA A 138 -7.46 10.95 -4.11
N ASP A 139 -6.51 11.68 -3.51
CA ASP A 139 -6.48 13.15 -3.51
C ASP A 139 -6.25 13.75 -4.91
N THR A 140 -5.32 13.19 -5.68
CA THR A 140 -5.07 13.63 -7.07
C THR A 140 -6.24 13.22 -7.98
N ALA A 141 -6.74 11.98 -7.86
CA ALA A 141 -7.89 11.54 -8.67
C ALA A 141 -9.15 12.34 -8.35
N TYR A 142 -9.39 12.67 -7.09
CA TYR A 142 -10.51 13.54 -6.69
C TYR A 142 -10.46 14.88 -7.42
N ASN A 143 -9.31 15.55 -7.47
CA ASN A 143 -9.15 16.81 -8.19
C ASN A 143 -9.44 16.69 -9.70
N VAL A 144 -9.09 15.56 -10.33
CA VAL A 144 -9.39 15.27 -11.73
C VAL A 144 -10.89 14.97 -11.92
N GLN A 145 -11.50 14.25 -10.98
CA GLN A 145 -12.93 13.97 -10.97
C GLN A 145 -13.76 15.25 -10.84
N GLN A 146 -13.38 16.19 -9.96
CA GLN A 146 -14.05 17.50 -9.82
C GLN A 146 -14.05 18.32 -11.12
N GLN A 147 -13.10 18.06 -12.04
CA GLN A 147 -13.09 18.62 -13.39
C GLN A 147 -14.00 17.83 -14.36
N GLY A 148 -14.66 16.75 -13.89
CA GLY A 148 -15.50 15.89 -14.69
C GLY A 148 -14.74 15.02 -15.70
N LYS A 149 -13.45 14.74 -15.47
CA LYS A 149 -12.55 14.07 -16.44
C LYS A 149 -12.28 12.59 -16.15
N LEU A 150 -12.89 12.03 -15.11
CA LEU A 150 -12.80 10.59 -14.83
C LEU A 150 -14.04 9.83 -15.27
N VAL A 151 -13.82 8.61 -15.69
CA VAL A 151 -14.87 7.63 -15.98
C VAL A 151 -15.40 7.07 -14.64
N ASP A 152 -16.71 7.02 -14.51
CA ASP A 152 -17.33 6.20 -13.48
C ASP A 152 -17.24 4.71 -13.90
N LEU A 153 -16.40 3.98 -13.19
CA LEU A 153 -16.08 2.59 -13.49
C LEU A 153 -17.29 1.66 -13.33
N THR A 154 -18.32 2.05 -12.57
CA THR A 154 -19.57 1.27 -12.45
C THR A 154 -20.33 1.16 -13.78
N ASN A 155 -19.99 1.98 -14.78
CA ASN A 155 -20.50 1.84 -16.12
C ASN A 155 -19.88 0.68 -16.92
N TYR A 156 -18.73 0.15 -16.47
CA TYR A 156 -17.94 -0.87 -17.16
C TYR A 156 -17.70 -2.12 -16.31
N PHE A 157 -17.81 -2.00 -15.00
CA PHE A 157 -17.69 -3.10 -14.04
C PHE A 157 -19.06 -3.43 -13.45
N THR A 158 -19.45 -4.69 -13.55
CA THR A 158 -20.67 -5.17 -12.91
C THR A 158 -20.51 -5.27 -11.38
N PRO A 159 -21.62 -5.23 -10.62
CA PRO A 159 -21.56 -5.46 -9.17
C PRO A 159 -20.90 -6.79 -8.78
N ASP A 160 -21.10 -7.84 -9.58
CA ASP A 160 -20.49 -9.15 -9.35
C ASP A 160 -18.96 -9.10 -9.53
N GLU A 161 -18.47 -8.40 -10.56
CA GLU A 161 -17.02 -8.19 -10.75
C GLU A 161 -16.42 -7.39 -9.58
N LEU A 162 -17.07 -6.30 -9.17
CA LEU A 162 -16.61 -5.47 -8.05
C LEU A 162 -16.64 -6.21 -6.70
N SER A 163 -17.56 -7.15 -6.52
CA SER A 163 -17.66 -7.94 -5.28
C SER A 163 -16.44 -8.84 -5.02
N ASN A 164 -15.59 -9.05 -6.03
CA ASN A 164 -14.35 -9.81 -5.87
C ASN A 164 -13.21 -9.01 -5.25
N TYR A 165 -13.31 -7.70 -5.18
CA TYR A 165 -12.28 -6.85 -4.59
C TYR A 165 -12.47 -6.71 -3.08
N VAL A 166 -11.38 -6.42 -2.37
CA VAL A 166 -11.43 -6.08 -0.94
C VAL A 166 -12.25 -4.80 -0.78
N PRO A 167 -13.35 -4.81 0.00
CA PRO A 167 -14.27 -3.67 0.08
C PRO A 167 -13.59 -2.36 0.48
N ASP A 168 -12.72 -2.38 1.48
CA ASP A 168 -12.00 -1.20 1.97
C ASP A 168 -11.11 -0.57 0.88
N TYR A 169 -10.61 -1.38 -0.07
CA TYR A 169 -9.82 -0.89 -1.18
C TYR A 169 -10.66 -0.17 -2.24
N LEU A 170 -11.92 -0.61 -2.44
CA LEU A 170 -12.85 0.07 -3.33
C LEU A 170 -13.34 1.39 -2.73
N ASP A 171 -13.51 1.45 -1.41
CA ASP A 171 -14.02 2.65 -0.73
C ASP A 171 -13.12 3.88 -0.90
N GLU A 172 -11.83 3.68 -1.13
CA GLU A 172 -10.90 4.76 -1.48
C GLU A 172 -11.24 5.44 -2.81
N GLY A 173 -11.81 4.69 -3.75
CA GLY A 173 -12.17 5.19 -5.08
C GLY A 173 -13.57 5.83 -5.16
N ARG A 174 -14.31 5.87 -4.07
CA ARG A 174 -15.65 6.45 -3.97
C ARG A 174 -15.56 7.85 -3.36
N PHE A 175 -15.74 8.87 -4.20
CA PHE A 175 -15.57 10.27 -3.79
C PHE A 175 -16.89 10.94 -3.43
N ASP A 176 -17.96 10.54 -4.07
CA ASP A 176 -19.28 11.11 -3.92
C ASP A 176 -20.13 10.28 -2.93
N ASN A 177 -21.26 10.80 -2.52
CA ASN A 177 -22.21 10.10 -1.63
C ASN A 177 -23.13 9.14 -2.41
N ASP A 178 -22.76 8.78 -3.62
CA ASP A 178 -23.43 7.80 -4.46
C ASP A 178 -22.57 6.53 -4.64
N ASP A 179 -23.01 5.59 -5.47
CA ASP A 179 -22.31 4.34 -5.70
C ASP A 179 -21.21 4.44 -6.78
N SER A 180 -20.89 5.64 -7.31
CA SER A 180 -19.86 5.86 -8.33
C SER A 180 -18.48 5.44 -7.85
N LEU A 181 -17.68 4.89 -8.76
CA LEU A 181 -16.33 4.43 -8.50
C LEU A 181 -15.37 5.05 -9.53
N TYR A 182 -14.38 5.80 -9.08
CA TYR A 182 -13.42 6.51 -9.94
C TYR A 182 -11.99 5.97 -9.89
N LEU A 183 -11.68 5.14 -8.91
CA LEU A 183 -10.40 4.47 -8.77
C LEU A 183 -10.61 2.97 -8.60
N LEU A 184 -9.94 2.16 -9.43
CA LEU A 184 -9.87 0.72 -9.24
C LEU A 184 -8.59 0.36 -8.48
N PRO A 185 -8.66 -0.37 -7.36
CA PRO A 185 -7.45 -0.88 -6.72
C PRO A 185 -6.79 -1.92 -7.63
N VAL A 186 -5.48 -1.77 -7.86
CA VAL A 186 -4.71 -2.70 -8.70
C VAL A 186 -3.54 -3.33 -7.95
N ALA A 187 -2.99 -2.60 -6.97
CA ALA A 187 -1.89 -3.04 -6.13
C ALA A 187 -1.89 -2.20 -4.85
N LYS A 188 -1.99 -2.83 -3.70
CA LYS A 188 -2.05 -2.14 -2.41
C LYS A 188 -0.83 -2.45 -1.56
N SER A 189 -0.58 -1.62 -0.59
CA SER A 189 0.46 -1.82 0.42
C SER A 189 -0.01 -1.28 1.77
N THR A 190 0.71 -1.64 2.81
CA THR A 190 0.59 -1.04 4.14
C THR A 190 1.98 -0.73 4.67
N GLU A 191 2.11 -0.29 5.90
CA GLU A 191 3.40 -0.16 6.56
C GLU A 191 3.78 -1.46 7.29
N VAL A 192 5.08 -1.72 7.33
CA VAL A 192 5.74 -2.72 8.18
C VAL A 192 6.97 -2.10 8.80
N THR A 193 7.46 -2.67 9.90
CA THR A 193 8.75 -2.33 10.46
C THR A 193 9.76 -3.40 10.09
N MET A 194 10.87 -2.99 9.50
CA MET A 194 11.98 -3.86 9.13
C MET A 194 13.19 -3.57 10.03
N LEU A 195 13.81 -4.63 10.50
CA LEU A 195 14.93 -4.60 11.44
C LEU A 195 16.10 -5.41 10.87
N ASP A 196 17.29 -4.85 10.90
CA ASP A 196 18.54 -5.59 10.77
C ASP A 196 18.73 -6.45 12.03
N GLU A 197 18.49 -7.74 11.87
CA GLU A 197 18.55 -8.70 12.97
C GLU A 197 20.00 -8.96 13.41
N THR A 198 20.95 -8.82 12.51
CA THR A 198 22.37 -9.06 12.78
C THR A 198 22.94 -8.00 13.72
N ASP A 199 22.68 -6.72 13.43
CA ASP A 199 23.17 -5.62 14.26
C ASP A 199 22.30 -5.39 15.52
N TRP A 200 21.05 -5.86 15.50
CA TRP A 200 20.17 -5.90 16.67
C TRP A 200 20.65 -6.88 17.76
N GLU A 201 21.13 -8.07 17.37
CA GLU A 201 21.37 -9.17 18.30
C GLU A 201 22.39 -8.84 19.41
N PRO A 202 23.57 -8.23 19.14
CA PRO A 202 24.51 -7.82 20.18
C PRO A 202 23.94 -6.82 21.19
N PHE A 203 23.16 -5.85 20.70
CA PHE A 203 22.47 -4.88 21.54
C PHE A 203 21.41 -5.56 22.43
N ALA A 204 20.59 -6.43 21.85
CA ALA A 204 19.55 -7.15 22.58
C ALA A 204 20.14 -8.02 23.69
N GLN A 205 21.24 -8.73 23.40
CA GLN A 205 21.95 -9.54 24.41
C GLN A 205 22.54 -8.69 25.54
N ALA A 206 23.14 -7.54 25.22
CA ALA A 206 23.76 -6.66 26.20
C ALA A 206 22.77 -5.93 27.10
N THR A 207 21.59 -5.58 26.57
CA THR A 207 20.62 -4.70 27.25
C THR A 207 19.33 -5.40 27.65
N CYS A 208 19.15 -6.68 27.30
CA CYS A 208 17.90 -7.44 27.46
C CYS A 208 16.72 -6.78 26.69
N ALA A 209 16.99 -6.09 25.59
CA ALA A 209 15.96 -5.59 24.70
C ALA A 209 15.25 -6.75 23.98
N THR A 210 13.97 -6.59 23.72
CA THR A 210 13.13 -7.60 23.06
C THR A 210 12.43 -7.01 21.87
N ILE A 211 11.93 -7.84 20.96
CA ILE A 211 11.12 -7.37 19.82
C ILE A 211 9.83 -6.70 20.30
N ASP A 212 9.28 -7.13 21.43
CA ASP A 212 8.06 -6.52 22.01
C ASP A 212 8.30 -5.06 22.44
N ASP A 213 9.55 -4.66 22.74
CA ASP A 213 9.90 -3.26 22.99
C ASP A 213 9.66 -2.36 21.76
N LEU A 214 9.54 -2.93 20.56
CA LEU A 214 9.30 -2.22 19.30
C LEU A 214 7.81 -2.16 18.91
N ALA A 215 6.92 -2.70 19.71
CA ALA A 215 5.48 -2.76 19.39
C ALA A 215 4.77 -1.41 19.51
N THR A 216 5.39 -0.44 20.21
CA THR A 216 4.80 0.90 20.38
C THR A 216 5.75 2.01 19.96
N GLN A 217 5.19 3.19 19.62
CA GLN A 217 5.99 4.37 19.27
C GLN A 217 6.88 4.79 20.45
N GLU A 218 6.31 4.76 21.65
CA GLU A 218 7.02 5.02 22.90
C GLU A 218 8.13 4.00 23.15
N GLY A 219 7.85 2.74 22.87
CA GLY A 219 8.82 1.66 22.99
C GLY A 219 9.99 1.80 22.01
N ILE A 220 9.71 2.16 20.75
CA ILE A 220 10.75 2.46 19.75
C ILE A 220 11.61 3.64 20.21
N ALA A 221 11.00 4.74 20.67
CA ALA A 221 11.74 5.91 21.15
C ALA A 221 12.65 5.58 22.34
N ALA A 222 12.14 4.79 23.28
CA ALA A 222 12.91 4.34 24.44
C ALA A 222 14.05 3.37 24.04
N THR A 223 13.78 2.43 23.12
CA THR A 223 14.77 1.49 22.60
C THR A 223 15.86 2.22 21.82
N ALA A 224 15.50 3.19 21.00
CA ALA A 224 16.45 3.98 20.23
C ALA A 224 17.42 4.77 21.12
N LYS A 225 16.93 5.34 22.23
CA LYS A 225 17.79 5.94 23.23
C LYS A 225 18.77 4.93 23.85
N ARG A 226 18.27 3.74 24.21
CA ARG A 226 19.12 2.67 24.78
C ARG A 226 20.17 2.18 23.77
N TYR A 227 19.81 2.12 22.49
CA TYR A 227 20.73 1.73 21.42
C TYR A 227 21.84 2.78 21.22
N TYR A 228 21.48 4.06 21.22
CA TYR A 228 22.45 5.16 21.17
C TYR A 228 23.43 5.08 22.35
N GLU A 229 22.92 4.95 23.59
CA GLU A 229 23.75 4.84 24.80
C GLU A 229 24.63 3.59 24.79
N TYR A 230 24.14 2.47 24.25
CA TYR A 230 24.90 1.23 24.09
C TYR A 230 26.04 1.41 23.08
N THR A 231 25.78 2.00 21.92
CA THR A 231 26.80 2.18 20.89
C THR A 231 27.83 3.23 21.26
N ASP A 232 27.43 4.32 21.93
CA ASP A 232 28.31 5.33 22.52
C ASP A 232 29.30 4.71 23.54
N ALA A 233 28.81 3.80 24.36
CA ALA A 233 29.65 3.10 25.33
C ALA A 233 30.69 2.15 24.71
N LEU A 234 30.56 1.78 23.44
CA LEU A 234 31.56 0.99 22.72
C LEU A 234 32.79 1.80 22.30
N THR A 235 32.66 3.13 22.26
CA THR A 235 33.71 4.07 21.88
C THR A 235 34.00 5.09 23.01
N PRO A 236 34.44 4.66 24.20
CA PRO A 236 34.50 5.50 25.40
C PRO A 236 35.47 6.70 25.26
N ASP A 237 36.37 6.68 24.29
CA ASP A 237 37.30 7.78 24.00
C ASP A 237 36.66 8.89 23.12
N VAL A 238 35.47 8.66 22.57
CA VAL A 238 34.74 9.60 21.73
C VAL A 238 33.32 9.73 22.26
N PRO A 239 33.08 10.61 23.22
CA PRO A 239 31.77 10.72 23.85
C PRO A 239 30.72 11.33 22.90
N ASP A 240 29.47 10.92 23.07
CA ASP A 240 28.31 11.41 22.32
C ASP A 240 28.32 11.04 20.80
N ASP A 241 29.01 9.92 20.43
CA ASP A 241 29.07 9.39 19.05
C ASP A 241 28.14 8.17 18.82
N GLY A 242 27.20 7.95 19.72
CA GLY A 242 26.24 6.87 19.61
C GLY A 242 25.48 6.86 18.28
N LYS A 243 25.17 5.66 17.78
CA LYS A 243 24.48 5.46 16.50
C LYS A 243 22.96 5.62 16.64
N ALA A 244 22.32 6.13 15.59
CA ALA A 244 20.86 6.14 15.50
C ALA A 244 20.33 4.70 15.28
N PHE A 245 19.16 4.45 15.85
CA PHE A 245 18.49 3.16 15.80
C PHE A 245 17.46 3.09 14.68
N TYR A 246 16.64 4.15 14.53
CA TYR A 246 15.39 4.08 13.81
C TYR A 246 15.19 5.24 12.85
N GLY A 247 14.44 4.97 11.80
CA GLY A 247 13.89 5.97 10.89
C GLY A 247 12.51 5.58 10.41
N ARG A 248 11.80 6.50 9.76
CA ARG A 248 10.55 6.13 9.08
C ARG A 248 10.38 6.89 7.79
N ASP A 249 9.73 6.24 6.84
CA ASP A 249 9.23 6.87 5.64
C ASP A 249 7.85 7.52 5.91
N ALA A 250 7.40 8.42 5.05
CA ALA A 250 6.04 8.98 5.03
C ALA A 250 5.56 9.54 6.38
N LEU A 251 6.05 10.74 6.78
CA LEU A 251 5.58 11.39 8.01
C LEU A 251 4.11 11.79 7.97
N SER A 252 3.52 12.03 6.80
CA SER A 252 2.07 12.21 6.70
C SER A 252 1.30 11.03 7.27
N ASN A 253 1.74 9.80 7.01
CA ASN A 253 1.13 8.62 7.61
C ASN A 253 1.34 8.58 9.13
N TYR A 254 2.52 8.97 9.63
CA TYR A 254 2.77 9.04 11.07
C TYR A 254 1.75 9.94 11.78
N PHE A 255 1.43 11.09 11.18
CA PHE A 255 0.41 11.99 11.71
C PHE A 255 -1.00 11.40 11.57
N ILE A 256 -1.38 11.00 10.38
CA ILE A 256 -2.75 10.53 10.09
C ILE A 256 -3.07 9.27 10.88
N ILE A 257 -2.20 8.28 10.82
CA ILE A 257 -2.40 7.00 11.50
C ILE A 257 -2.22 7.13 13.00
N GLY A 258 -1.19 7.85 13.45
CA GLY A 258 -0.96 8.07 14.88
C GLY A 258 -2.14 8.78 15.57
N MET A 259 -2.70 9.80 14.94
CA MET A 259 -3.91 10.46 15.44
C MET A 259 -5.12 9.50 15.44
N ARG A 260 -5.29 8.69 14.37
CA ARG A 260 -6.36 7.68 14.29
C ARG A 260 -6.19 6.59 15.34
N GLN A 261 -4.98 6.09 15.58
CA GLN A 261 -4.68 5.16 16.68
C GLN A 261 -5.11 5.74 18.04
N MET A 262 -4.93 7.03 18.23
CA MET A 262 -5.35 7.76 19.44
C MET A 262 -6.83 8.21 19.41
N GLY A 263 -7.63 7.74 18.43
CA GLY A 263 -9.07 7.97 18.34
C GLY A 263 -9.48 9.33 17.77
N VAL A 264 -8.64 9.99 16.97
CA VAL A 264 -8.94 11.27 16.31
C VAL A 264 -8.60 11.21 14.84
N ASP A 265 -9.53 11.59 13.98
CA ASP A 265 -9.24 11.87 12.58
C ASP A 265 -8.64 13.29 12.48
N LEU A 266 -7.34 13.38 12.20
CA LEU A 266 -6.62 14.64 12.07
C LEU A 266 -7.21 15.53 10.99
N LEU A 267 -7.55 14.90 9.87
CA LEU A 267 -8.20 15.52 8.72
C LEU A 267 -9.45 14.71 8.38
N ALA A 268 -10.55 15.37 8.12
CA ALA A 268 -11.78 14.72 7.68
C ALA A 268 -12.59 15.70 6.81
N PRO A 269 -13.30 15.24 5.75
CA PRO A 269 -14.27 16.07 5.06
C PRO A 269 -15.48 16.33 5.96
N ASP A 270 -16.02 17.57 5.91
CA ASP A 270 -17.34 17.87 6.45
C ASP A 270 -18.45 17.40 5.50
N ALA A 271 -19.70 17.64 5.86
CA ALA A 271 -20.86 17.29 5.01
C ALA A 271 -20.88 17.99 3.65
N ASN A 272 -20.07 19.01 3.44
CA ASN A 272 -19.94 19.78 2.18
C ASN A 272 -18.64 19.45 1.45
N GLY A 273 -17.87 18.45 1.88
CA GLY A 273 -16.57 18.08 1.30
C GLY A 273 -15.42 19.00 1.69
N LYS A 274 -15.62 19.95 2.62
CA LYS A 274 -14.53 20.80 3.11
C LYS A 274 -13.74 20.13 4.22
N ALA A 275 -12.45 20.36 4.22
CA ALA A 275 -11.56 19.85 5.25
C ALA A 275 -11.91 20.38 6.66
N GLN A 276 -11.98 19.46 7.61
CA GLN A 276 -11.92 19.75 9.04
C GLN A 276 -10.56 19.33 9.58
N VAL A 277 -9.87 20.24 10.26
CA VAL A 277 -8.57 20.00 10.89
C VAL A 277 -8.76 19.81 12.39
N ASN A 278 -8.46 18.62 12.90
CA ASN A 278 -8.60 18.24 14.31
C ASN A 278 -7.23 17.96 14.94
N ALA A 279 -6.37 18.98 14.98
CA ALA A 279 -5.03 18.89 15.58
C ALA A 279 -5.11 18.95 17.13
N ASP A 280 -5.64 17.91 17.77
CA ASP A 280 -5.69 17.80 19.23
C ASP A 280 -4.29 17.94 19.82
N LYS A 281 -4.10 18.93 20.70
CA LYS A 281 -2.78 19.35 21.19
C LYS A 281 -2.07 18.26 21.99
N GLU A 282 -2.79 17.50 22.81
CA GLU A 282 -2.18 16.46 23.64
C GLU A 282 -1.71 15.30 22.78
N LYS A 283 -2.47 14.94 21.76
CA LYS A 283 -2.11 13.88 20.81
C LYS A 283 -0.98 14.30 19.87
N VAL A 284 -1.02 15.54 19.35
CA VAL A 284 0.08 16.08 18.55
C VAL A 284 1.36 16.21 19.41
N ARG A 285 1.24 16.47 20.71
CA ARG A 285 2.38 16.43 21.62
C ARG A 285 2.97 15.01 21.73
N ARG A 286 2.16 13.97 21.78
CA ARG A 286 2.68 12.59 21.77
C ARG A 286 3.40 12.26 20.45
N LEU A 287 2.89 12.73 19.31
CA LEU A 287 3.60 12.61 18.03
C LEU A 287 4.97 13.31 18.09
N TRP A 288 5.01 14.52 18.59
CA TRP A 288 6.26 15.28 18.79
C TRP A 288 7.25 14.55 19.70
N ASP A 289 6.80 14.09 20.86
CA ASP A 289 7.66 13.45 21.86
C ASP A 289 8.26 12.13 21.34
N ASN A 290 7.56 11.40 20.46
CA ASN A 290 7.98 10.10 19.98
C ASN A 290 8.64 10.11 18.58
N TYR A 291 8.74 11.27 17.93
CA TYR A 291 9.50 11.41 16.69
C TYR A 291 10.53 12.53 16.76
N TYR A 292 10.08 13.77 17.02
CA TYR A 292 10.97 14.92 16.99
C TYR A 292 12.05 14.84 18.08
N ILE A 293 11.68 14.57 19.34
CA ILE A 293 12.64 14.47 20.43
C ILE A 293 13.71 13.40 20.18
N PRO A 294 13.35 12.16 19.82
CA PRO A 294 14.35 11.16 19.42
C PRO A 294 15.23 11.60 18.24
N TYR A 295 14.65 12.29 17.24
CA TYR A 295 15.37 12.70 16.05
C TYR A 295 16.44 13.78 16.35
N VAL A 296 16.07 14.86 17.04
CA VAL A 296 17.02 15.91 17.41
C VAL A 296 18.07 15.41 18.39
N SER A 297 17.71 14.41 19.19
CA SER A 297 18.64 13.72 20.11
C SER A 297 19.61 12.77 19.40
N GLY A 298 19.48 12.55 18.10
CA GLY A 298 20.35 11.64 17.35
C GLY A 298 19.99 10.15 17.48
N TYR A 299 18.87 9.82 18.13
CA TYR A 299 18.41 8.44 18.27
C TYR A 299 17.72 7.93 17.02
N PHE A 300 17.12 8.85 16.23
CA PHE A 300 16.54 8.62 14.91
C PHE A 300 17.36 9.29 13.82
N ASN A 301 17.26 8.77 12.60
CA ASN A 301 17.93 9.35 11.45
C ASN A 301 17.13 9.19 10.15
N ALA A 302 17.40 10.09 9.19
CA ALA A 302 16.84 10.07 7.85
C ALA A 302 17.80 10.85 6.94
N VAL A 303 18.68 10.14 6.22
CA VAL A 303 19.74 10.72 5.38
C VAL A 303 19.45 10.49 3.91
N GLY A 304 19.21 9.24 3.52
CA GLY A 304 18.91 8.85 2.15
C GLY A 304 17.50 9.24 1.72
N LYS A 305 17.19 8.96 0.45
CA LYS A 305 15.84 9.15 -0.08
C LYS A 305 14.83 8.24 0.61
N PHE A 306 15.22 6.99 0.87
CA PHE A 306 14.42 5.99 1.57
C PHE A 306 15.18 5.42 2.77
N ARG A 307 14.44 4.95 3.76
CA ARG A 307 15.04 4.39 4.99
C ARG A 307 15.81 3.11 4.72
N SER A 308 15.45 2.34 3.70
CA SER A 308 16.23 1.20 3.23
C SER A 308 17.65 1.59 2.75
N ASP A 309 17.83 2.82 2.22
CA ASP A 309 19.15 3.34 1.87
C ASP A 309 19.98 3.56 3.14
N ASP A 310 19.36 4.07 4.22
CA ASP A 310 20.05 4.35 5.48
C ASP A 310 20.44 3.07 6.22
N VAL A 311 19.66 1.98 6.09
CA VAL A 311 20.09 0.65 6.59
C VAL A 311 21.30 0.16 5.80
N LYS A 312 21.31 0.36 4.47
CA LYS A 312 22.43 -0.08 3.62
C LYS A 312 23.75 0.59 3.99
N THR A 313 23.71 1.82 4.48
CA THR A 313 24.89 2.59 4.93
C THR A 313 25.18 2.47 6.41
N GLY A 314 24.37 1.75 7.18
CA GLY A 314 24.51 1.59 8.63
C GLY A 314 24.15 2.84 9.43
N ASP A 315 23.45 3.80 8.83
CA ASP A 315 22.95 5.00 9.50
C ASP A 315 21.80 4.72 10.47
N ILE A 316 21.07 3.63 10.25
CA ILE A 316 20.03 3.07 11.13
C ILE A 316 20.01 1.55 10.98
N ILE A 317 19.44 0.84 11.95
CA ILE A 317 19.23 -0.62 11.86
C ILE A 317 17.75 -1.02 11.82
N CYS A 318 16.84 -0.07 12.00
CA CYS A 318 15.40 -0.33 12.04
C CYS A 318 14.64 0.80 11.35
N TYR A 319 13.59 0.46 10.59
CA TYR A 319 12.71 1.49 10.03
C TYR A 319 11.27 1.00 9.84
N THR A 320 10.33 1.94 9.87
CA THR A 320 8.96 1.72 9.40
C THR A 320 8.78 2.34 8.01
N GLY A 321 8.29 1.54 7.08
CA GLY A 321 8.02 1.93 5.70
C GLY A 321 7.01 1.02 5.04
N SER A 322 6.74 1.26 3.76
CA SER A 322 5.80 0.46 2.98
C SER A 322 6.24 -1.00 2.83
N THR A 323 5.27 -1.93 2.81
CA THR A 323 5.52 -3.34 2.41
C THR A 323 6.25 -3.42 1.07
N ALA A 324 5.96 -2.50 0.14
CA ALA A 324 6.64 -2.42 -1.14
C ALA A 324 8.15 -2.10 -1.03
N SER A 325 8.63 -1.63 0.13
CA SER A 325 10.06 -1.38 0.38
C SER A 325 10.85 -2.65 0.72
N ALA A 326 10.19 -3.77 1.02
CA ALA A 326 10.86 -5.01 1.41
C ALA A 326 11.86 -5.53 0.36
N ALA A 327 11.56 -5.33 -0.92
CA ALA A 327 12.46 -5.69 -2.02
C ALA A 327 13.78 -4.90 -2.01
N TYR A 328 13.81 -3.73 -1.35
CA TYR A 328 14.96 -2.82 -1.28
C TYR A 328 15.73 -2.91 0.04
N PHE A 329 15.23 -3.67 1.03
CA PHE A 329 15.98 -3.93 2.25
C PHE A 329 17.28 -4.65 1.91
N PRO A 330 18.46 -4.14 2.33
CA PRO A 330 19.74 -4.68 1.89
C PRO A 330 20.02 -6.08 2.45
N ASP A 331 20.89 -6.82 1.75
CA ASP A 331 21.45 -8.08 2.25
C ASP A 331 22.78 -7.86 3.00
N GLN A 332 23.34 -6.65 2.90
CA GLN A 332 24.59 -6.27 3.53
C GLN A 332 24.63 -4.77 3.84
N VAL A 333 25.29 -4.44 4.93
CA VAL A 333 25.64 -3.05 5.29
C VAL A 333 27.03 -2.73 4.76
N VAL A 334 27.21 -1.51 4.26
CA VAL A 334 28.48 -0.96 3.82
C VAL A 334 28.69 0.36 4.56
N ASP A 335 29.53 0.34 5.59
CA ASP A 335 29.87 1.50 6.40
C ASP A 335 31.40 1.74 6.43
N ASP A 336 31.85 2.71 7.22
CA ASP A 336 33.28 3.05 7.37
C ASP A 336 34.11 1.90 7.96
N ASN A 337 33.48 0.91 8.61
CA ASN A 337 34.13 -0.27 9.18
C ASN A 337 34.27 -1.42 8.18
N GLY A 338 33.64 -1.32 7.02
CA GLY A 338 33.69 -2.30 5.94
C GLY A 338 32.30 -2.77 5.46
N THR A 339 32.25 -4.02 5.04
CA THR A 339 31.01 -4.64 4.55
C THR A 339 30.74 -5.90 5.35
N HIS A 340 29.49 -6.07 5.81
CA HIS A 340 29.02 -7.29 6.43
C HIS A 340 27.61 -7.66 5.96
N GLU A 341 27.33 -8.96 5.92
CA GLU A 341 26.00 -9.48 5.60
C GLU A 341 25.04 -9.32 6.78
N ILE A 342 23.79 -8.99 6.50
CA ILE A 342 22.75 -8.81 7.50
C ILE A 342 21.55 -9.73 7.26
N GLY A 343 20.95 -10.18 8.37
CA GLY A 343 19.64 -10.80 8.40
C GLY A 343 18.53 -9.74 8.50
N TYR A 344 17.30 -10.17 8.30
CA TYR A 344 16.15 -9.29 8.44
C TYR A 344 15.10 -9.88 9.38
N ARG A 345 14.40 -8.99 10.06
CA ARG A 345 13.16 -9.33 10.77
C ARG A 345 12.08 -8.34 10.35
N ILE A 346 10.89 -8.85 10.06
CA ILE A 346 9.71 -8.07 9.73
C ILE A 346 8.77 -8.15 10.92
N ILE A 347 8.29 -6.99 11.38
CA ILE A 347 7.33 -6.88 12.48
C ILE A 347 6.22 -5.90 12.09
N MET A 348 5.10 -5.98 12.80
CA MET A 348 4.00 -5.04 12.62
C MET A 348 4.47 -3.61 12.90
N PRO A 349 3.89 -2.59 12.22
CA PRO A 349 4.23 -1.21 12.52
C PRO A 349 3.79 -0.86 13.95
N PRO A 350 4.56 0.02 14.65
CA PRO A 350 4.26 0.35 16.02
C PRO A 350 2.96 1.14 16.14
N THR A 351 2.20 0.89 17.21
CA THR A 351 1.05 1.69 17.61
C THR A 351 1.42 2.63 18.75
N PHE A 352 0.63 3.68 19.01
CA PHE A 352 0.77 4.43 20.27
C PHE A 352 0.25 3.60 21.44
N GLU A 353 0.90 3.68 22.61
CA GLU A 353 0.47 2.95 23.82
C GLU A 353 -1.01 3.22 24.13
N GLY A 354 -1.78 2.12 24.28
CA GLY A 354 -3.23 2.20 24.51
C GLY A 354 -4.05 2.68 23.31
N GLY A 355 -3.44 2.80 22.14
CA GLY A 355 -4.11 3.15 20.89
C GLY A 355 -4.76 1.95 20.20
N ASN A 356 -5.59 2.25 19.19
CA ASN A 356 -6.21 1.24 18.34
C ASN A 356 -5.18 0.67 17.34
N ALA A 357 -5.36 -0.59 16.95
CA ALA A 357 -4.55 -1.19 15.90
C ALA A 357 -5.02 -0.67 14.53
N VAL A 358 -4.33 0.33 14.01
CA VAL A 358 -4.62 0.96 12.72
C VAL A 358 -3.32 1.07 11.92
N ALA A 359 -3.36 0.69 10.66
CA ALA A 359 -2.27 0.85 9.70
C ALA A 359 -2.75 1.60 8.44
N PRO A 360 -1.85 2.26 7.70
CA PRO A 360 -2.26 2.98 6.50
C PRO A 360 -2.58 2.01 5.37
N GLN A 361 -3.68 2.27 4.66
CA GLN A 361 -3.89 1.74 3.32
C GLN A 361 -3.08 2.61 2.35
N GLN A 362 -2.17 1.98 1.62
CA GLN A 362 -1.27 2.61 0.67
C GLN A 362 -1.32 1.92 -0.70
N GLY A 363 -0.49 2.39 -1.62
CA GLY A 363 -0.48 1.93 -2.99
C GLY A 363 -1.51 2.68 -3.83
N ALA A 364 -1.07 3.20 -4.97
CA ALA A 364 -1.97 3.89 -5.88
C ALA A 364 -2.94 2.91 -6.55
N SER A 365 -4.17 3.34 -6.68
CA SER A 365 -5.17 2.73 -7.56
C SER A 365 -5.01 3.25 -8.98
N MET A 366 -5.78 2.77 -9.94
CA MET A 366 -5.79 3.29 -11.31
C MET A 366 -7.12 3.95 -11.64
N ALA A 367 -7.04 5.12 -12.25
CA ALA A 367 -8.17 5.86 -12.80
C ALA A 367 -8.21 5.71 -14.32
N VAL A 368 -9.42 5.78 -14.89
CA VAL A 368 -9.65 5.87 -16.34
C VAL A 368 -10.07 7.29 -16.66
N ALA A 369 -9.33 7.97 -17.55
CA ALA A 369 -9.70 9.29 -18.04
C ALA A 369 -10.82 9.19 -19.08
N LYS A 370 -11.77 10.15 -19.06
CA LYS A 370 -12.82 10.24 -20.07
C LYS A 370 -12.24 10.44 -21.46
N SER A 371 -12.74 9.65 -22.40
CA SER A 371 -12.39 9.68 -23.81
C SER A 371 -13.57 9.23 -24.66
N ASP A 372 -13.35 8.63 -25.81
CA ASP A 372 -14.40 7.93 -26.51
C ASP A 372 -14.68 6.54 -25.92
N GLU A 373 -15.84 6.00 -26.21
CA GLU A 373 -16.34 4.76 -25.63
C GLU A 373 -15.42 3.55 -25.89
N GLN A 374 -14.70 3.52 -27.02
CA GLN A 374 -13.79 2.43 -27.35
C GLN A 374 -12.54 2.45 -26.46
N HIS A 375 -11.96 3.63 -26.23
CA HIS A 375 -10.79 3.77 -25.34
C HIS A 375 -11.17 3.56 -23.88
N GLU A 376 -12.34 4.04 -23.42
CA GLU A 376 -12.82 3.78 -22.06
C GLU A 376 -13.05 2.30 -21.81
N TYR A 377 -13.73 1.62 -22.74
CA TYR A 377 -13.95 0.18 -22.68
C TYR A 377 -12.64 -0.60 -22.68
N ALA A 378 -11.74 -0.33 -23.65
CA ALA A 378 -10.44 -0.98 -23.74
C ALA A 378 -9.60 -0.79 -22.46
N SER A 379 -9.67 0.39 -21.85
CA SER A 379 -9.00 0.68 -20.57
C SER A 379 -9.54 -0.17 -19.42
N CYS A 380 -10.86 -0.30 -19.34
CA CYS A 380 -11.51 -1.10 -18.31
C CYS A 380 -11.24 -2.60 -18.49
N GLU A 381 -11.23 -3.12 -19.74
CA GLU A 381 -10.89 -4.52 -20.01
C GLU A 381 -9.42 -4.84 -19.66
N PHE A 382 -8.48 -3.92 -19.94
CA PHE A 382 -7.11 -4.09 -19.45
C PHE A 382 -7.04 -4.14 -17.92
N LEU A 383 -7.76 -3.25 -17.22
CA LEU A 383 -7.78 -3.24 -15.75
C LEU A 383 -8.42 -4.50 -15.18
N LYS A 384 -9.49 -5.04 -15.79
CA LYS A 384 -10.09 -6.32 -15.41
C LYS A 384 -9.07 -7.43 -15.51
N TRP A 385 -8.42 -7.56 -16.68
CA TRP A 385 -7.40 -8.58 -16.91
C TRP A 385 -6.22 -8.43 -15.93
N PHE A 386 -5.72 -7.22 -15.71
CA PHE A 386 -4.59 -6.98 -14.81
C PHE A 386 -4.93 -7.38 -13.36
N THR A 387 -6.18 -7.23 -12.96
CA THR A 387 -6.66 -7.57 -11.63
C THR A 387 -7.32 -8.95 -11.54
N GLU A 388 -7.31 -9.75 -12.60
CA GLU A 388 -7.62 -11.19 -12.48
C GLU A 388 -6.70 -11.85 -11.46
N LYS A 389 -7.24 -12.82 -10.72
CA LYS A 389 -6.56 -13.44 -9.58
C LYS A 389 -5.10 -13.79 -9.87
N GLN A 390 -4.84 -14.47 -11.00
CA GLN A 390 -3.51 -14.94 -11.35
C GLN A 390 -2.55 -13.78 -11.65
N ASN A 391 -2.97 -12.84 -12.49
CA ASN A 391 -2.16 -11.68 -12.87
C ASN A 391 -1.90 -10.75 -11.66
N ASN A 392 -2.90 -10.60 -10.80
CA ASN A 392 -2.77 -9.79 -9.60
C ASN A 392 -1.82 -10.42 -8.58
N LEU A 393 -1.86 -11.74 -8.39
CA LEU A 393 -0.90 -12.48 -7.56
C LEU A 393 0.51 -12.43 -8.15
N HIS A 394 0.65 -12.56 -9.48
CA HIS A 394 1.94 -12.40 -10.16
C HIS A 394 2.55 -11.02 -9.84
N PHE A 395 1.77 -9.95 -10.05
CA PHE A 395 2.23 -8.60 -9.77
C PHE A 395 2.54 -8.40 -8.29
N ALA A 396 1.68 -8.86 -7.38
CA ALA A 396 1.90 -8.77 -5.94
C ALA A 396 3.21 -9.44 -5.52
N ALA A 397 3.43 -10.70 -5.94
CA ALA A 397 4.61 -11.48 -5.60
C ALA A 397 5.93 -10.85 -6.09
N THR A 398 5.92 -10.26 -7.30
CA THR A 398 7.13 -9.73 -7.94
C THR A 398 7.41 -8.25 -7.65
N SER A 399 6.40 -7.51 -7.14
CA SER A 399 6.50 -6.08 -6.84
C SER A 399 6.51 -5.73 -5.36
N SER A 400 6.29 -6.71 -4.47
CA SER A 400 6.08 -6.51 -3.02
C SER A 400 4.80 -5.73 -2.66
N TYR A 401 3.84 -5.64 -3.58
CA TYR A 401 2.51 -5.14 -3.29
C TYR A 401 1.61 -6.24 -2.73
N LEU A 402 0.46 -5.85 -2.22
CA LEU A 402 -0.60 -6.74 -1.74
C LEU A 402 -1.63 -6.96 -2.85
N PRO A 403 -2.16 -8.18 -3.00
CA PRO A 403 -3.24 -8.44 -3.94
C PRO A 403 -4.51 -7.68 -3.52
N VAL A 404 -5.33 -7.33 -4.51
CA VAL A 404 -6.52 -6.49 -4.28
C VAL A 404 -7.83 -7.26 -4.26
N ARG A 405 -7.79 -8.56 -4.57
CA ARG A 405 -8.98 -9.41 -4.58
C ARG A 405 -9.09 -10.23 -3.30
N THR A 406 -10.30 -10.43 -2.85
CA THR A 406 -10.59 -11.26 -1.67
C THR A 406 -10.17 -12.72 -1.88
N ASP A 407 -10.35 -13.26 -3.09
CA ASP A 407 -9.97 -14.64 -3.44
C ASP A 407 -8.46 -14.84 -3.71
N ALA A 408 -7.70 -13.76 -3.80
CA ALA A 408 -6.24 -13.75 -3.92
C ALA A 408 -5.54 -13.44 -2.59
N ASN A 409 -6.26 -12.93 -1.59
CA ASN A 409 -5.70 -12.42 -0.34
C ASN A 409 -5.50 -13.55 0.69
N SER A 410 -4.69 -14.56 0.34
CA SER A 410 -4.25 -15.60 1.24
C SER A 410 -2.81 -16.04 0.94
N ILE A 411 -2.10 -16.45 2.00
CA ILE A 411 -0.70 -16.89 1.90
C ILE A 411 -0.61 -18.16 1.01
N ASP A 412 -1.59 -19.06 1.11
CA ASP A 412 -1.61 -20.29 0.31
C ASP A 412 -1.74 -19.99 -1.19
N GLU A 413 -2.53 -18.99 -1.56
CA GLU A 413 -2.70 -18.55 -2.93
C GLU A 413 -1.43 -17.87 -3.47
N LEU A 414 -0.80 -17.00 -2.66
CA LEU A 414 0.49 -16.38 -2.99
C LEU A 414 1.57 -17.44 -3.22
N ASP A 415 1.72 -18.40 -2.29
CA ASP A 415 2.71 -19.48 -2.40
C ASP A 415 2.42 -20.41 -3.59
N SER A 416 1.15 -20.59 -3.95
CA SER A 416 0.75 -21.36 -5.15
C SER A 416 1.13 -20.61 -6.41
N ALA A 417 0.84 -19.33 -6.52
CA ALA A 417 1.21 -18.50 -7.67
C ALA A 417 2.74 -18.48 -7.87
N ILE A 418 3.50 -18.25 -6.79
CA ILE A 418 4.97 -18.27 -6.85
C ILE A 418 5.50 -19.60 -7.40
N ARG A 419 4.94 -20.72 -6.93
CA ARG A 419 5.37 -22.05 -7.33
C ARG A 419 4.93 -22.41 -8.75
N ASP A 420 3.67 -22.17 -9.08
CA ASP A 420 3.05 -22.63 -10.33
C ASP A 420 3.59 -21.86 -11.55
N GLU A 421 3.92 -20.56 -11.37
CA GLU A 421 4.54 -19.74 -12.39
C GLU A 421 6.08 -19.71 -12.30
N ASN A 422 6.67 -20.40 -11.31
CA ASN A 422 8.11 -20.43 -11.07
C ASN A 422 8.70 -19.01 -10.92
N LEU A 423 8.02 -18.15 -10.16
CA LEU A 423 8.43 -16.77 -9.95
C LEU A 423 9.69 -16.69 -9.07
N SER A 424 10.59 -15.77 -9.43
CA SER A 424 11.77 -15.48 -8.63
C SER A 424 11.43 -14.41 -7.58
N VAL A 425 10.98 -14.83 -6.41
CA VAL A 425 10.60 -13.95 -5.31
C VAL A 425 11.58 -14.11 -4.15
N SER A 426 12.07 -13.00 -3.60
CA SER A 426 12.94 -13.06 -2.43
C SER A 426 12.17 -13.52 -1.19
N PRO A 427 12.81 -14.26 -0.25
CA PRO A 427 12.18 -14.59 1.02
C PRO A 427 11.65 -13.35 1.75
N LYS A 428 12.39 -12.25 1.76
CA LYS A 428 11.98 -10.97 2.37
C LYS A 428 10.65 -10.45 1.80
N THR A 429 10.54 -10.43 0.49
CA THR A 429 9.31 -10.00 -0.21
C THR A 429 8.13 -10.87 0.18
N ARG A 430 8.29 -12.20 0.07
CA ARG A 430 7.26 -13.16 0.42
C ARG A 430 6.82 -13.02 1.87
N ASP A 431 7.77 -12.94 2.81
CA ASP A 431 7.50 -12.86 4.25
C ASP A 431 6.85 -11.52 4.62
N CYS A 432 7.22 -10.43 3.93
CA CYS A 432 6.60 -9.12 4.13
C CYS A 432 5.13 -9.11 3.69
N ILE A 433 4.83 -9.65 2.51
CA ILE A 433 3.46 -9.79 2.03
C ILE A 433 2.65 -10.69 2.98
N ALA A 434 3.22 -11.82 3.39
CA ALA A 434 2.58 -12.76 4.30
C ALA A 434 2.28 -12.12 5.67
N MET A 435 3.20 -11.32 6.22
CA MET A 435 3.00 -10.58 7.47
C MET A 435 1.82 -9.61 7.34
N ALA A 436 1.80 -8.80 6.29
CA ALA A 436 0.74 -7.83 6.08
C ALA A 436 -0.63 -8.50 5.88
N MET A 437 -0.71 -9.52 5.02
CA MET A 437 -1.96 -10.26 4.78
C MET A 437 -2.48 -10.95 6.05
N GLY A 438 -1.58 -11.50 6.86
CA GLY A 438 -1.93 -12.16 8.11
C GLY A 438 -2.43 -11.21 9.21
N SER A 439 -2.27 -9.90 9.05
CA SER A 439 -2.67 -8.90 10.05
C SER A 439 -4.05 -8.27 9.80
N PHE A 440 -4.66 -8.48 8.64
CA PHE A 440 -5.87 -7.76 8.23
C PHE A 440 -7.12 -8.04 9.09
N ASP A 441 -7.17 -9.17 9.76
CA ASP A 441 -8.26 -9.48 10.69
C ASP A 441 -8.15 -8.71 12.02
N ASP A 442 -6.95 -8.26 12.37
CA ASP A 442 -6.63 -7.63 13.66
C ASP A 442 -6.33 -6.13 13.56
N VAL A 443 -6.13 -5.59 12.35
CA VAL A 443 -5.68 -4.22 12.11
C VAL A 443 -6.63 -3.52 11.13
N GLU A 444 -7.18 -2.38 11.52
CA GLU A 444 -7.94 -1.51 10.62
C GLU A 444 -6.98 -0.91 9.56
N LEU A 445 -7.27 -1.15 8.27
CA LEU A 445 -6.60 -0.45 7.18
C LEU A 445 -7.32 0.88 6.93
N TYR A 446 -6.62 1.98 7.15
CA TYR A 446 -7.18 3.31 7.05
C TYR A 446 -6.62 4.10 5.87
N ALA A 447 -7.52 4.59 5.01
CA ALA A 447 -7.24 5.59 3.98
C ALA A 447 -7.91 6.91 4.35
N LEU A 448 -7.16 8.01 4.23
CA LEU A 448 -7.73 9.35 4.38
C LEU A 448 -8.74 9.60 3.25
N LYS A 449 -9.99 9.93 3.58
CA LYS A 449 -10.99 10.33 2.59
C LYS A 449 -10.56 11.65 1.91
N SER A 450 -10.72 11.68 0.60
CA SER A 450 -10.35 12.85 -0.19
C SER A 450 -11.29 14.04 0.07
N PHE A 451 -10.73 15.22 0.00
CA PHE A 451 -11.42 16.52 0.11
C PHE A 451 -10.64 17.58 -0.67
N ASP A 452 -11.25 18.74 -0.87
CA ASP A 452 -10.56 19.86 -1.50
C ASP A 452 -9.25 20.17 -0.80
N ASN A 453 -8.15 20.29 -1.56
CA ASN A 453 -6.79 20.56 -1.07
C ASN A 453 -6.16 19.47 -0.17
N ALA A 454 -6.68 18.22 -0.17
CA ALA A 454 -6.12 17.12 0.62
C ALA A 454 -4.62 16.92 0.35
N TYR A 455 -4.19 17.06 -0.89
CA TYR A 455 -2.78 16.98 -1.29
C TYR A 455 -1.90 18.05 -0.62
N ALA A 456 -2.35 19.32 -0.59
CA ALA A 456 -1.63 20.41 0.06
C ALA A 456 -1.51 20.17 1.58
N ALA A 457 -2.62 19.76 2.22
CA ALA A 457 -2.62 19.40 3.64
C ALA A 457 -1.65 18.24 3.95
N ARG A 458 -1.63 17.20 3.12
CA ARG A 458 -0.69 16.08 3.26
C ARG A 458 0.77 16.51 3.16
N LYS A 459 1.10 17.45 2.28
CA LYS A 459 2.47 18.01 2.18
C LYS A 459 2.90 18.73 3.46
N VAL A 460 1.99 19.44 4.14
CA VAL A 460 2.30 20.04 5.44
C VAL A 460 2.63 18.96 6.46
N LEU A 461 1.88 17.84 6.48
CA LEU A 461 2.13 16.72 7.38
C LEU A 461 3.49 16.05 7.09
N ASP A 462 3.87 15.91 5.82
CA ASP A 462 5.16 15.32 5.46
C ASP A 462 6.36 16.19 5.85
N ARG A 463 6.22 17.52 5.76
CA ARG A 463 7.37 18.43 5.85
C ARG A 463 7.51 19.15 7.16
N SER A 464 6.41 19.58 7.79
CA SER A 464 6.47 20.50 8.93
C SER A 464 7.34 20.00 10.08
N LEU A 465 7.23 18.72 10.42
CA LEU A 465 8.02 18.11 11.50
C LEU A 465 9.40 17.68 11.02
N ASP A 466 9.52 17.16 9.80
CA ASP A 466 10.77 16.69 9.21
C ASP A 466 11.76 17.81 9.00
N ASP A 467 11.34 18.89 8.33
CA ASP A 467 12.18 20.08 8.08
C ASP A 467 12.70 20.66 9.41
N LYS A 468 11.81 20.76 10.42
CA LYS A 468 12.20 21.26 11.73
C LYS A 468 13.18 20.31 12.43
N ALA A 469 12.88 19.03 12.48
CA ALA A 469 13.73 18.04 13.14
C ALA A 469 15.13 17.98 12.53
N THR A 470 15.20 18.02 11.20
CA THR A 470 16.46 18.05 10.45
C THR A 470 17.27 19.30 10.70
N ALA A 471 16.64 20.48 10.65
CA ALA A 471 17.31 21.75 10.91
C ALA A 471 17.83 21.84 12.35
N ASP A 472 17.03 21.44 13.32
CA ASP A 472 17.38 21.52 14.74
C ASP A 472 18.46 20.48 15.11
N LYS A 473 18.41 19.25 14.55
CA LYS A 473 19.49 18.26 14.70
C LYS A 473 20.82 18.81 14.20
N ALA A 474 20.82 19.45 13.03
CA ALA A 474 22.04 20.09 12.49
C ALA A 474 22.55 21.22 13.41
N ALA A 475 21.64 22.00 14.00
CA ALA A 475 22.01 23.07 14.95
C ALA A 475 22.59 22.50 16.26
N VAL A 476 22.02 21.42 16.80
CA VAL A 476 22.56 20.69 17.96
C VAL A 476 23.98 20.17 17.66
N GLN A 477 24.17 19.52 16.51
CA GLN A 477 25.49 19.03 16.10
C GLN A 477 26.52 20.16 15.96
N ALA A 478 26.12 21.30 15.38
CA ALA A 478 26.99 22.48 15.26
C ALA A 478 27.36 23.07 16.62
N ALA A 479 26.42 23.11 17.58
CA ALA A 479 26.68 23.59 18.95
C ALA A 479 27.65 22.67 19.70
N MET A 480 27.48 21.35 19.57
CA MET A 480 28.42 20.37 20.14
C MET A 480 29.81 20.48 19.52
N ALA A 481 29.91 20.65 18.20
CA ALA A 481 31.17 20.88 17.50
C ALA A 481 31.86 22.19 17.92
N ALA A 482 31.08 23.18 18.38
CA ALA A 482 31.58 24.43 18.95
C ALA A 482 31.98 24.32 20.45
N GLY A 483 31.85 23.12 21.04
CA GLY A 483 32.29 22.81 22.40
C GLY A 483 31.22 22.88 23.48
N GLN A 484 29.94 23.02 23.12
CA GLN A 484 28.85 22.86 24.09
C GLN A 484 28.69 21.36 24.44
N SER A 485 28.32 21.09 25.69
CA SER A 485 27.88 19.76 26.06
C SER A 485 26.60 19.38 25.31
N ARG A 486 26.37 18.09 25.07
CA ARG A 486 25.15 17.59 24.43
C ARG A 486 23.87 18.09 25.13
N ALA A 487 23.88 18.12 26.46
CA ALA A 487 22.74 18.61 27.23
C ALA A 487 22.44 20.11 27.00
N GLU A 488 23.48 20.94 26.96
CA GLU A 488 23.33 22.38 26.67
C GLU A 488 22.88 22.62 25.23
N ALA A 489 23.40 21.84 24.27
CA ALA A 489 23.04 21.93 22.86
C ALA A 489 21.57 21.52 22.60
N LEU A 490 21.04 20.56 23.35
CA LEU A 490 19.67 20.06 23.22
C LEU A 490 18.63 20.94 23.95
N GLU A 491 19.02 21.61 25.01
CA GLU A 491 18.09 22.35 25.89
C GLU A 491 17.09 23.26 25.13
N PRO A 492 17.48 24.05 24.10
CA PRO A 492 16.57 24.90 23.37
C PRO A 492 15.48 24.16 22.57
N TYR A 493 15.67 22.88 22.28
CA TYR A 493 14.85 22.11 21.32
C TYR A 493 13.92 21.10 21.99
N VAL A 494 14.27 20.60 23.19
CA VAL A 494 13.52 19.52 23.84
C VAL A 494 12.48 20.01 24.87
N GLY A 495 12.41 21.34 25.12
CA GLY A 495 11.50 21.92 26.07
C GLY A 495 10.10 22.22 25.53
N ASP A 496 9.15 22.48 26.43
CA ASP A 496 7.76 22.82 26.09
C ASP A 496 7.65 24.04 25.16
N ALA A 497 8.52 25.03 25.31
CA ALA A 497 8.52 26.23 24.48
C ALA A 497 8.77 25.91 22.98
N ALA A 498 9.65 24.96 22.68
CA ALA A 498 9.91 24.53 21.31
C ALA A 498 8.69 23.86 20.67
N PHE A 499 8.01 23.01 21.43
CA PHE A 499 6.77 22.40 21.00
C PHE A 499 5.67 23.44 20.75
N GLU A 500 5.43 24.34 21.71
CA GLU A 500 4.37 25.36 21.60
C GLU A 500 4.55 26.25 20.37
N GLN A 501 5.78 26.67 20.10
CA GLN A 501 6.09 27.49 18.94
C GLN A 501 5.84 26.73 17.62
N TRP A 502 6.31 25.50 17.53
CA TRP A 502 6.09 24.67 16.34
C TRP A 502 4.60 24.34 16.16
N TYR A 503 3.92 23.90 17.22
CA TYR A 503 2.51 23.53 17.18
C TYR A 503 1.63 24.68 16.67
N ALA A 504 1.86 25.91 17.12
CA ALA A 504 1.12 27.06 16.65
C ALA A 504 1.30 27.29 15.13
N THR A 505 2.55 27.17 14.65
CA THR A 505 2.87 27.29 13.21
C THR A 505 2.29 26.14 12.41
N PHE A 506 2.41 24.92 12.90
CA PHE A 506 1.88 23.71 12.28
C PHE A 506 0.35 23.79 12.09
N CYS A 507 -0.40 24.16 13.14
CA CYS A 507 -1.85 24.32 13.04
C CYS A 507 -2.25 25.38 12.02
N GLN A 508 -1.53 26.52 11.97
CA GLN A 508 -1.79 27.57 11.01
C GLN A 508 -1.54 27.11 9.57
N GLN A 509 -0.41 26.47 9.32
CA GLN A 509 -0.05 25.97 8.00
C GLN A 509 -1.01 24.87 7.54
N LEU A 510 -1.34 23.92 8.42
CA LEU A 510 -2.24 22.82 8.09
C LEU A 510 -3.66 23.34 7.77
N GLN A 511 -4.16 24.31 8.55
CA GLN A 511 -5.45 24.94 8.29
C GLN A 511 -5.45 25.69 6.96
N ALA A 512 -4.42 26.51 6.70
CA ALA A 512 -4.29 27.27 5.45
C ALA A 512 -4.20 26.37 4.23
N ALA A 513 -3.41 25.29 4.32
CA ALA A 513 -3.29 24.31 3.25
C ALA A 513 -4.61 23.57 2.99
N ALA A 514 -5.31 23.17 4.04
CA ALA A 514 -6.60 22.49 3.95
C ALA A 514 -7.72 23.40 3.35
N GLU A 515 -7.63 24.72 3.59
CA GLU A 515 -8.57 25.73 3.04
C GLU A 515 -8.15 26.26 1.66
N GLY A 516 -6.94 25.91 1.17
CA GLY A 516 -6.41 26.45 -0.09
C GLY A 516 -6.15 27.96 -0.06
N THR A 517 -5.72 28.48 1.10
CA THR A 517 -5.49 29.91 1.34
C THR A 517 -3.99 30.26 1.44
N GLU A 518 -3.09 29.38 0.96
CA GLU A 518 -1.63 29.61 0.94
C GLU A 518 -1.21 30.74 -0.03
#